data_2ddd131e137f155346f9a6c1c82ad22b
#
_entry.id   2ddd131e137f155346f9a6c1c82ad22b
#
_cell.length_a   1.000
_cell.length_b   1.000
_cell.length_c   1.000
_cell.angle_alpha   90.00
_cell.angle_beta   90.00
_cell.angle_gamma   90.00
#
_symmetry.space_group_name_H-M   'P 1'
#
loop_
_entity.id
_entity.type
_entity.pdbx_description
1 polymer ?
#
loop_
_entity_poly.entity_id
_entity_poly.type
_entity_poly.pdbx_seq_one_letter_code
_entity_poly.pdbx_strand_id
1 'polypeptide(L)'
;MSYKANFKVWRGDATGGDVQDYVVEVNEGEVVLDIIHRLQATQAPDLAVRWNCKAGKCGSCSAEINGMPRLMCMTRMSVFSETETITVTPLRTFPVIRDLVTDVSYNYQKAREIPAFSPPKNLGLGEYRMKQQDVERSQEFRKCIECFLCQNTCHVIRDHEENKENFAGPRFLMRVAELDMHPLDQADRVREAQEEHGLGYCNITKCCTEVCPEHIKITDNALIPMKERVIDRKYDPVVWLGNKLFRRSGSRS
;
A
#
# COMPACT_ATOMS: atom_id res chain seq x y z
N MET A 1 -0.82 -29.91 -18.97
CA MET A 1 -0.60 -31.11 -18.10
C MET A 1 -0.96 -30.72 -16.67
N SER A 2 -1.53 -31.67 -15.88
CA SER A 2 -1.78 -31.41 -14.45
C SER A 2 -0.69 -32.07 -13.60
N TYR A 3 -0.39 -31.49 -12.42
CA TYR A 3 0.53 -32.04 -11.43
C TYR A 3 -0.03 -31.81 -10.02
N LYS A 4 0.55 -32.45 -9.02
CA LYS A 4 0.17 -32.26 -7.62
C LYS A 4 1.17 -31.34 -6.95
N ALA A 5 0.70 -30.25 -6.34
CA ALA A 5 1.52 -29.31 -5.56
C ALA A 5 1.22 -29.45 -4.07
N ASN A 6 2.26 -29.23 -3.26
CA ASN A 6 2.16 -29.19 -1.81
C ASN A 6 1.92 -27.75 -1.36
N PHE A 7 0.83 -27.54 -0.59
CA PHE A 7 0.47 -26.25 -0.01
C PHE A 7 0.52 -26.32 1.51
N LYS A 8 1.06 -25.27 2.12
CA LYS A 8 0.97 -24.99 3.54
C LYS A 8 0.11 -23.76 3.73
N VAL A 9 -1.12 -23.95 4.17
CA VAL A 9 -2.07 -22.83 4.35
C VAL A 9 -2.30 -22.57 5.83
N TRP A 10 -2.12 -21.32 6.24
CA TRP A 10 -2.38 -20.93 7.62
C TRP A 10 -3.88 -21.02 7.94
N ARG A 11 -4.21 -21.67 9.06
CA ARG A 11 -5.57 -21.84 9.58
C ARG A 11 -5.61 -21.40 11.03
N GLY A 12 -6.62 -20.61 11.37
CA GLY A 12 -6.83 -20.13 12.73
C GLY A 12 -7.65 -18.84 12.77
N ASP A 13 -7.59 -18.16 13.90
CA ASP A 13 -8.30 -16.91 14.15
C ASP A 13 -7.47 -15.93 15.00
N ALA A 14 -8.13 -14.94 15.59
CA ALA A 14 -7.48 -13.94 16.45
C ALA A 14 -6.81 -14.53 17.71
N THR A 15 -7.16 -15.75 18.11
CA THR A 15 -6.60 -16.42 19.31
C THR A 15 -5.32 -17.20 18.98
N GLY A 16 -5.06 -17.43 17.71
CA GLY A 16 -3.89 -18.16 17.20
C GLY A 16 -4.24 -19.15 16.09
N GLY A 17 -3.22 -19.79 15.57
CA GLY A 17 -3.38 -20.77 14.50
C GLY A 17 -2.04 -21.37 14.10
N ASP A 18 -2.08 -22.27 13.12
CA ASP A 18 -0.92 -22.95 12.57
C ASP A 18 -1.11 -23.25 11.09
N VAL A 19 -0.03 -23.56 10.40
CA VAL A 19 -0.07 -23.97 9.01
C VAL A 19 -0.49 -25.43 8.86
N GLN A 20 -1.41 -25.71 7.95
CA GLN A 20 -1.87 -27.04 7.62
C GLN A 20 -1.41 -27.45 6.22
N ASP A 21 -1.05 -28.72 6.08
CA ASP A 21 -0.54 -29.30 4.82
C ASP A 21 -1.71 -29.78 3.95
N TYR A 22 -1.64 -29.45 2.67
CA TYR A 22 -2.60 -29.87 1.66
C TYR A 22 -1.86 -30.31 0.38
N VAL A 23 -2.40 -31.32 -0.29
CA VAL A 23 -1.95 -31.73 -1.63
C VAL A 23 -3.06 -31.44 -2.62
N VAL A 24 -2.79 -30.61 -3.60
CA VAL A 24 -3.81 -30.10 -4.52
C VAL A 24 -3.35 -30.29 -5.96
N GLU A 25 -4.29 -30.70 -6.84
CA GLU A 25 -4.03 -30.75 -8.26
C GLU A 25 -3.94 -29.34 -8.83
N VAL A 26 -2.96 -29.09 -9.67
CA VAL A 26 -2.73 -27.82 -10.38
C VAL A 26 -2.78 -28.07 -11.87
N ASN A 27 -3.56 -27.25 -12.58
CA ASN A 27 -3.63 -27.27 -14.02
C ASN A 27 -2.79 -26.15 -14.63
N GLU A 28 -2.45 -26.29 -15.87
CA GLU A 28 -1.69 -25.28 -16.62
C GLU A 28 -2.46 -23.93 -16.64
N GLY A 29 -1.74 -22.84 -16.40
CA GLY A 29 -2.26 -21.49 -16.43
C GLY A 29 -2.96 -21.02 -15.15
N GLU A 30 -3.17 -21.87 -14.16
CA GLU A 30 -3.80 -21.51 -12.89
C GLU A 30 -2.97 -20.55 -12.03
N VAL A 31 -3.65 -19.83 -11.16
CA VAL A 31 -3.09 -18.92 -10.17
C VAL A 31 -3.33 -19.47 -8.76
N VAL A 32 -2.58 -18.97 -7.78
CA VAL A 32 -2.72 -19.40 -6.37
C VAL A 32 -4.16 -19.31 -5.87
N LEU A 33 -4.92 -18.29 -6.27
CA LEU A 33 -6.33 -18.16 -5.86
C LEU A 33 -7.22 -19.31 -6.37
N ASP A 34 -6.94 -19.84 -7.55
CA ASP A 34 -7.70 -20.98 -8.10
C ASP A 34 -7.44 -22.23 -7.25
N ILE A 35 -6.21 -22.41 -6.79
CA ILE A 35 -5.83 -23.53 -5.92
C ILE A 35 -6.51 -23.39 -4.54
N ILE A 36 -6.52 -22.19 -3.96
CA ILE A 36 -7.23 -21.93 -2.70
C ILE A 36 -8.74 -22.21 -2.84
N HIS A 37 -9.37 -21.83 -3.95
CA HIS A 37 -10.78 -22.17 -4.21
C HIS A 37 -10.99 -23.69 -4.39
N ARG A 38 -10.05 -24.40 -5.00
CA ARG A 38 -10.10 -25.86 -5.12
C ARG A 38 -9.96 -26.51 -3.75
N LEU A 39 -9.10 -25.99 -2.87
CA LEU A 39 -9.01 -26.41 -1.47
C LEU A 39 -10.36 -26.24 -0.74
N GLN A 40 -10.99 -25.09 -0.89
CA GLN A 40 -12.33 -24.87 -0.31
C GLN A 40 -13.37 -25.89 -0.83
N ALA A 41 -13.32 -26.19 -2.11
CA ALA A 41 -14.27 -27.10 -2.73
C ALA A 41 -14.08 -28.59 -2.33
N THR A 42 -12.85 -29.00 -2.00
CA THR A 42 -12.50 -30.43 -1.91
C THR A 42 -12.00 -30.88 -0.54
N GLN A 43 -11.31 -30.03 0.20
CA GLN A 43 -10.60 -30.44 1.42
C GLN A 43 -10.86 -29.56 2.63
N ALA A 44 -11.13 -28.27 2.45
CA ALA A 44 -11.28 -27.29 3.52
C ALA A 44 -12.44 -26.31 3.23
N PRO A 45 -13.71 -26.78 3.28
CA PRO A 45 -14.87 -25.96 2.90
C PRO A 45 -15.09 -24.75 3.82
N ASP A 46 -14.49 -24.76 5.00
CA ASP A 46 -14.56 -23.70 6.00
C ASP A 46 -13.38 -22.71 5.92
N LEU A 47 -12.43 -22.88 4.97
CA LEU A 47 -11.29 -21.99 4.78
C LEU A 47 -11.76 -20.58 4.42
N ALA A 48 -11.51 -19.61 5.31
CA ALA A 48 -11.86 -18.23 5.07
C ALA A 48 -10.83 -17.54 4.15
N VAL A 49 -11.31 -17.03 3.03
CA VAL A 49 -10.50 -16.25 2.07
C VAL A 49 -11.32 -15.09 1.53
N ARG A 50 -10.67 -13.94 1.39
CA ARG A 50 -11.27 -12.76 0.77
C ARG A 50 -10.86 -12.67 -0.71
N TRP A 51 -11.83 -12.50 -1.59
CA TRP A 51 -11.59 -12.29 -3.01
C TRP A 51 -12.80 -11.58 -3.66
N ASN A 52 -12.61 -11.01 -4.86
CA ASN A 52 -13.68 -10.38 -5.61
C ASN A 52 -13.42 -10.43 -7.13
N CYS A 53 -12.52 -9.59 -7.68
CA CYS A 53 -12.42 -9.37 -9.13
C CYS A 53 -11.70 -10.47 -9.92
N LYS A 54 -10.82 -11.24 -9.30
CA LYS A 54 -9.91 -12.24 -9.93
C LYS A 54 -9.00 -11.67 -11.04
N ALA A 55 -8.84 -10.36 -11.14
CA ALA A 55 -8.18 -9.66 -12.24
C ALA A 55 -7.16 -8.60 -11.78
N GLY A 56 -6.68 -8.70 -10.53
CA GLY A 56 -5.68 -7.78 -9.99
C GLY A 56 -6.15 -6.34 -9.79
N LYS A 57 -7.48 -6.07 -9.67
CA LYS A 57 -8.03 -4.71 -9.64
C LYS A 57 -8.71 -4.29 -8.32
N CYS A 58 -8.88 -5.20 -7.37
CA CYS A 58 -9.61 -4.88 -6.14
C CYS A 58 -8.78 -5.05 -4.85
N GLY A 59 -7.60 -5.62 -4.91
CA GLY A 59 -6.74 -5.86 -3.75
C GLY A 59 -7.23 -6.89 -2.74
N SER A 60 -8.47 -7.41 -2.87
CA SER A 60 -9.10 -8.24 -1.84
C SER A 60 -8.37 -9.55 -1.54
N CYS A 61 -7.76 -10.17 -2.55
CA CYS A 61 -7.06 -11.45 -2.42
C CYS A 61 -5.57 -11.32 -2.01
N SER A 62 -5.23 -10.27 -1.29
CA SER A 62 -3.88 -10.06 -0.75
C SER A 62 -3.54 -11.10 0.32
N ALA A 63 -2.38 -11.74 0.19
CA ALA A 63 -1.84 -12.71 1.15
C ALA A 63 -0.31 -12.72 1.09
N GLU A 64 0.36 -13.36 2.04
CA GLU A 64 1.77 -13.68 1.91
C GLU A 64 1.93 -15.07 1.29
N ILE A 65 2.64 -15.13 0.17
CA ILE A 65 2.93 -16.37 -0.56
C ILE A 65 4.44 -16.58 -0.50
N ASN A 66 4.86 -17.67 0.14
CA ASN A 66 6.26 -17.94 0.46
C ASN A 66 6.95 -16.74 1.14
N GLY A 67 6.24 -16.10 2.09
CA GLY A 67 6.71 -14.94 2.85
C GLY A 67 6.70 -13.61 2.09
N MET A 68 6.31 -13.59 0.81
CA MET A 68 6.19 -12.36 0.01
C MET A 68 4.73 -11.91 -0.12
N PRO A 69 4.39 -10.67 0.24
CA PRO A 69 3.06 -10.13 0.03
C PRO A 69 2.71 -10.03 -1.46
N ARG A 70 1.65 -10.72 -1.88
CA ARG A 70 1.22 -10.80 -3.29
C ARG A 70 -0.30 -10.87 -3.40
N LEU A 71 -0.82 -10.58 -4.58
CA LEU A 71 -2.21 -10.88 -4.94
C LEU A 71 -2.30 -12.35 -5.40
N MET A 72 -3.09 -13.16 -4.70
CA MET A 72 -3.27 -14.58 -5.07
C MET A 72 -3.81 -14.74 -6.49
N CYS A 73 -4.67 -13.84 -6.98
CA CYS A 73 -5.22 -13.88 -8.34
C CYS A 73 -4.22 -13.49 -9.44
N MET A 74 -3.08 -12.91 -9.10
CA MET A 74 -2.04 -12.52 -10.05
C MET A 74 -0.78 -13.39 -9.95
N THR A 75 -0.70 -14.23 -8.92
CA THR A 75 0.44 -15.13 -8.71
C THR A 75 0.21 -16.43 -9.43
N ARG A 76 0.84 -16.59 -10.59
CA ARG A 76 0.73 -17.80 -11.42
C ARG A 76 1.46 -18.97 -10.76
N MET A 77 0.88 -20.17 -10.88
CA MET A 77 1.52 -21.39 -10.37
C MET A 77 2.85 -21.70 -11.09
N SER A 78 3.00 -21.28 -12.33
CA SER A 78 4.22 -21.46 -13.14
C SER A 78 5.46 -20.72 -12.64
N VAL A 79 5.32 -19.80 -11.66
CA VAL A 79 6.50 -19.13 -11.05
C VAL A 79 7.17 -19.97 -9.97
N PHE A 80 6.55 -21.06 -9.56
CA PHE A 80 7.05 -22.01 -8.58
C PHE A 80 7.51 -23.31 -9.27
N SER A 81 8.50 -23.98 -8.67
CA SER A 81 8.84 -25.34 -9.09
C SER A 81 7.71 -26.32 -8.71
N GLU A 82 7.46 -27.33 -9.54
CA GLU A 82 6.43 -28.36 -9.25
C GLU A 82 6.68 -29.12 -7.95
N THR A 83 7.94 -29.16 -7.49
CA THR A 83 8.35 -29.81 -6.23
C THR A 83 8.39 -28.86 -5.04
N GLU A 84 8.20 -27.56 -5.28
CA GLU A 84 8.23 -26.55 -4.22
C GLU A 84 6.96 -26.61 -3.37
N THR A 85 7.13 -26.51 -2.05
CA THR A 85 5.99 -26.34 -1.13
C THR A 85 5.62 -24.85 -1.07
N ILE A 86 4.37 -24.54 -1.37
CA ILE A 86 3.87 -23.18 -1.43
C ILE A 86 3.16 -22.84 -0.11
N THR A 87 3.72 -21.90 0.63
CA THR A 87 3.12 -21.42 1.89
C THR A 87 2.22 -20.22 1.62
N VAL A 88 0.99 -20.26 2.11
CA VAL A 88 0.04 -19.15 2.02
C VAL A 88 -0.41 -18.75 3.42
N THR A 89 -0.10 -17.52 3.83
CA THR A 89 -0.41 -16.98 5.16
C THR A 89 -1.12 -15.63 5.05
N PRO A 90 -1.88 -15.23 6.09
CA PRO A 90 -2.48 -13.89 6.11
C PRO A 90 -1.41 -12.79 6.10
N LEU A 91 -1.83 -11.57 5.77
CA LEU A 91 -0.97 -10.38 5.85
C LEU A 91 -0.58 -10.13 7.32
N ARG A 92 0.68 -10.36 7.68
CA ARG A 92 1.15 -10.37 9.09
C ARG A 92 1.06 -9.04 9.83
N THR A 93 1.02 -7.92 9.10
CA THR A 93 0.95 -6.57 9.68
C THR A 93 -0.43 -6.25 10.25
N PHE A 94 -1.46 -6.99 9.85
CA PHE A 94 -2.84 -6.74 10.22
C PHE A 94 -3.38 -7.88 11.10
N PRO A 95 -4.25 -7.56 12.09
CA PRO A 95 -4.86 -8.58 12.93
C PRO A 95 -5.62 -9.62 12.11
N VAL A 96 -5.46 -10.88 12.45
CA VAL A 96 -6.20 -11.97 11.79
C VAL A 96 -7.63 -12.00 12.30
N ILE A 97 -8.59 -12.07 11.38
CA ILE A 97 -9.99 -12.35 11.68
C ILE A 97 -10.22 -13.86 11.66
N ARG A 98 -9.90 -14.49 10.53
CA ARG A 98 -9.96 -15.96 10.35
C ARG A 98 -9.14 -16.36 9.12
N ASP A 99 -8.33 -17.38 9.25
CA ASP A 99 -7.50 -17.99 8.22
C ASP A 99 -6.72 -16.92 7.41
N LEU A 100 -7.02 -16.74 6.13
CA LEU A 100 -6.36 -15.76 5.26
C LEU A 100 -7.01 -14.36 5.30
N VAL A 101 -8.02 -14.16 6.14
CA VAL A 101 -8.75 -12.89 6.26
C VAL A 101 -8.21 -12.07 7.42
N THR A 102 -7.77 -10.85 7.13
CA THR A 102 -7.23 -9.89 8.12
C THR A 102 -8.11 -8.65 8.25
N ASP A 103 -8.04 -7.99 9.40
CA ASP A 103 -8.67 -6.69 9.64
C ASP A 103 -7.77 -5.56 9.10
N VAL A 104 -8.20 -4.96 8.02
CA VAL A 104 -7.51 -3.84 7.36
C VAL A 104 -8.07 -2.47 7.74
N SER A 105 -8.92 -2.39 8.77
CA SER A 105 -9.61 -1.16 9.21
C SER A 105 -8.64 -0.02 9.54
N TYR A 106 -7.47 -0.34 10.09
CA TYR A 106 -6.38 0.61 10.31
C TYR A 106 -6.09 1.49 9.08
N ASN A 107 -6.06 0.87 7.89
CA ASN A 107 -5.76 1.60 6.67
C ASN A 107 -6.84 2.62 6.31
N TYR A 108 -8.11 2.29 6.55
CA TYR A 108 -9.22 3.21 6.31
C TYR A 108 -9.28 4.34 7.34
N GLN A 109 -8.84 4.08 8.57
CA GLN A 109 -8.68 5.13 9.59
C GLN A 109 -7.60 6.12 9.15
N LYS A 110 -6.41 5.63 8.76
CA LYS A 110 -5.32 6.47 8.24
C LYS A 110 -5.71 7.26 6.98
N ALA A 111 -6.51 6.67 6.09
CA ALA A 111 -7.03 7.38 4.93
C ALA A 111 -7.91 8.58 5.29
N ARG A 112 -8.68 8.49 6.37
CA ARG A 112 -9.56 9.59 6.86
C ARG A 112 -8.77 10.71 7.54
N GLU A 113 -7.59 10.43 8.07
CA GLU A 113 -6.71 11.42 8.70
C GLU A 113 -6.09 12.38 7.67
N ILE A 114 -6.01 11.98 6.39
CA ILE A 114 -5.49 12.83 5.33
C ILE A 114 -6.56 13.85 4.91
N PRO A 115 -6.31 15.15 5.10
CA PRO A 115 -7.24 16.18 4.69
C PRO A 115 -7.53 16.14 3.19
N ALA A 116 -8.77 16.42 2.82
CA ALA A 116 -9.19 16.45 1.43
C ALA A 116 -8.42 17.49 0.61
N PHE A 117 -8.48 17.36 -0.72
CA PHE A 117 -7.98 18.35 -1.66
C PHE A 117 -8.53 19.75 -1.32
N SER A 118 -7.66 20.75 -1.25
CA SER A 118 -7.97 22.12 -0.85
C SER A 118 -7.71 23.10 -2.00
N PRO A 119 -8.69 23.31 -2.90
CA PRO A 119 -8.53 24.24 -4.02
C PRO A 119 -8.61 25.70 -3.59
N PRO A 120 -8.13 26.66 -4.42
CA PRO A 120 -8.38 28.08 -4.21
C PRO A 120 -9.87 28.41 -4.11
N LYS A 121 -10.23 29.32 -3.20
CA LYS A 121 -11.64 29.62 -2.87
C LYS A 121 -12.47 30.21 -4.03
N ASN A 122 -11.82 30.78 -5.04
CA ASN A 122 -12.47 31.53 -6.11
C ASN A 122 -12.40 30.85 -7.48
N LEU A 123 -12.18 29.54 -7.55
CA LEU A 123 -12.17 28.81 -8.82
C LEU A 123 -13.58 28.58 -9.34
N GLY A 124 -13.84 29.02 -10.57
CA GLY A 124 -15.08 28.77 -11.30
C GLY A 124 -15.14 27.37 -11.91
N LEU A 125 -16.33 26.98 -12.37
CA LEU A 125 -16.50 25.74 -13.12
C LEU A 125 -15.60 25.76 -14.38
N GLY A 126 -14.78 24.73 -14.55
CA GLY A 126 -13.83 24.60 -15.66
C GLY A 126 -12.43 25.16 -15.42
N GLU A 127 -12.17 25.79 -14.27
CA GLU A 127 -10.84 26.28 -13.89
C GLU A 127 -9.99 25.23 -13.17
N TYR A 128 -10.58 24.07 -12.82
CA TYR A 128 -9.87 22.92 -12.23
C TYR A 128 -9.05 22.15 -13.27
N ARG A 129 -8.31 22.86 -14.12
CA ARG A 129 -7.49 22.27 -15.16
C ARG A 129 -6.05 22.13 -14.70
N MET A 130 -5.46 20.99 -15.02
CA MET A 130 -4.03 20.73 -14.85
C MET A 130 -3.35 20.78 -16.22
N LYS A 131 -2.12 21.26 -16.25
CA LYS A 131 -1.26 21.06 -17.43
C LYS A 131 -0.93 19.59 -17.57
N GLN A 132 -0.73 19.10 -18.79
CA GLN A 132 -0.39 17.71 -19.04
C GLN A 132 0.85 17.26 -18.25
N GLN A 133 1.84 18.11 -18.12
CA GLN A 133 3.04 17.86 -17.34
C GLN A 133 2.74 17.56 -15.84
N ASP A 134 1.81 18.30 -15.24
CA ASP A 134 1.41 18.07 -13.84
C ASP A 134 0.60 16.77 -13.69
N VAL A 135 -0.22 16.45 -14.71
CA VAL A 135 -0.95 15.17 -14.75
C VAL A 135 0.03 14.00 -14.82
N GLU A 136 1.00 14.04 -15.73
CA GLU A 136 2.00 12.98 -15.89
C GLU A 136 2.81 12.73 -14.63
N ARG A 137 3.09 13.78 -13.87
CA ARG A 137 3.84 13.71 -12.62
C ARG A 137 3.10 12.97 -11.51
N SER A 138 1.77 13.09 -11.43
CA SER A 138 0.95 12.56 -10.32
C SER A 138 0.07 11.36 -10.70
N GLN A 139 -0.20 11.12 -11.99
CA GLN A 139 -1.15 10.09 -12.43
C GLN A 139 -0.76 8.66 -12.04
N GLU A 140 0.53 8.40 -11.84
CA GLU A 140 1.02 7.10 -11.42
C GLU A 140 0.36 6.63 -10.11
N PHE A 141 0.18 7.55 -9.16
CA PHE A 141 -0.36 7.23 -7.84
C PHE A 141 -1.85 6.85 -7.86
N ARG A 142 -2.58 7.30 -8.88
CA ARG A 142 -4.01 6.96 -9.09
C ARG A 142 -4.24 5.52 -9.51
N LYS A 143 -3.20 4.80 -9.93
CA LYS A 143 -3.29 3.36 -10.22
C LYS A 143 -3.48 2.50 -8.98
N CYS A 144 -3.31 3.08 -7.78
CA CYS A 144 -3.38 2.34 -6.52
C CYS A 144 -4.75 1.70 -6.31
N ILE A 145 -4.76 0.37 -6.16
CA ILE A 145 -5.95 -0.47 -5.94
C ILE A 145 -6.23 -0.75 -4.46
N GLU A 146 -5.50 -0.12 -3.55
CA GLU A 146 -5.63 -0.27 -2.09
C GLU A 146 -5.53 -1.73 -1.60
N CYS A 147 -4.61 -2.48 -2.18
CA CYS A 147 -4.32 -3.86 -1.78
C CYS A 147 -3.54 -3.97 -0.46
N PHE A 148 -2.95 -2.88 0.01
CA PHE A 148 -2.14 -2.77 1.23
C PHE A 148 -0.91 -3.67 1.31
N LEU A 149 -0.46 -4.28 0.22
CA LEU A 149 0.78 -5.06 0.19
C LEU A 149 2.00 -4.22 0.57
N CYS A 150 2.04 -2.95 0.14
CA CYS A 150 3.09 -2.00 0.52
C CYS A 150 3.08 -1.66 2.02
N GLN A 151 1.92 -1.62 2.66
CA GLN A 151 1.78 -1.48 4.11
C GLN A 151 2.28 -2.74 4.82
N ASN A 152 1.90 -3.91 4.33
CA ASN A 152 2.29 -5.19 4.92
C ASN A 152 3.81 -5.46 4.84
N THR A 153 4.46 -5.03 3.77
CA THR A 153 5.92 -5.25 3.62
C THR A 153 6.77 -4.21 4.33
N CYS A 154 6.17 -3.07 4.75
CA CYS A 154 6.91 -1.99 5.39
C CYS A 154 7.38 -2.41 6.79
N HIS A 155 8.69 -2.68 6.94
CA HIS A 155 9.27 -3.12 8.20
C HIS A 155 9.10 -2.12 9.34
N VAL A 156 8.90 -0.81 9.04
CA VAL A 156 8.64 0.22 10.06
C VAL A 156 7.35 -0.05 10.83
N ILE A 157 6.32 -0.58 10.18
CA ILE A 157 5.03 -0.92 10.82
C ILE A 157 4.83 -2.42 11.02
N ARG A 158 5.53 -3.25 10.22
CA ARG A 158 5.43 -4.70 10.31
C ARG A 158 6.16 -5.25 11.53
N ASP A 159 7.36 -4.75 11.77
CA ASP A 159 8.26 -5.26 12.81
C ASP A 159 8.18 -4.41 14.10
N HIS A 160 7.52 -3.24 14.03
CA HIS A 160 7.34 -2.26 15.10
C HIS A 160 5.90 -1.75 15.13
N GLU A 161 5.02 -2.48 15.79
CA GLU A 161 3.58 -2.17 15.81
C GLU A 161 3.27 -0.81 16.45
N GLU A 162 4.07 -0.39 17.42
CA GLU A 162 4.00 0.91 18.09
C GLU A 162 4.11 2.09 17.12
N ASN A 163 4.80 1.91 16.00
CA ASN A 163 4.93 2.96 14.99
C ASN A 163 3.62 3.24 14.22
N LYS A 164 2.65 2.33 14.25
CA LYS A 164 1.36 2.53 13.57
C LYS A 164 0.62 3.78 14.03
N GLU A 165 0.84 4.22 15.25
CA GLU A 165 0.24 5.45 15.79
C GLU A 165 0.78 6.68 15.05
N ASN A 166 2.10 6.77 14.87
CA ASN A 166 2.79 7.97 14.42
C ASN A 166 3.27 7.91 12.96
N PHE A 167 3.10 6.78 12.27
CA PHE A 167 3.55 6.57 10.90
C PHE A 167 2.41 6.03 10.03
N ALA A 168 1.95 6.86 9.11
CA ALA A 168 0.86 6.49 8.22
C ALA A 168 1.22 5.36 7.23
N GLY A 169 2.51 5.16 6.96
CA GLY A 169 3.01 4.15 6.02
C GLY A 169 3.01 4.59 4.56
N PRO A 170 3.58 3.75 3.70
CA PRO A 170 3.88 4.12 2.31
C PRO A 170 2.63 4.43 1.47
N ARG A 171 1.51 3.71 1.67
CA ARG A 171 0.27 3.98 0.93
C ARG A 171 -0.24 5.40 1.14
N PHE A 172 -0.22 5.86 2.38
CA PHE A 172 -0.82 7.14 2.75
C PHE A 172 0.13 8.31 2.51
N LEU A 173 1.42 8.13 2.75
CA LEU A 173 2.44 9.12 2.35
C LEU A 173 2.47 9.33 0.84
N MET A 174 2.26 8.27 0.04
CA MET A 174 2.09 8.39 -1.41
C MET A 174 0.84 9.23 -1.75
N ARG A 175 -0.26 9.08 -1.00
CA ARG A 175 -1.47 9.91 -1.19
C ARG A 175 -1.22 11.38 -0.86
N VAL A 176 -0.48 11.65 0.20
CA VAL A 176 -0.08 13.03 0.56
C VAL A 176 0.81 13.62 -0.54
N ALA A 177 1.77 12.84 -1.08
CA ALA A 177 2.61 13.26 -2.19
C ALA A 177 1.81 13.54 -3.48
N GLU A 178 0.78 12.74 -3.78
CA GLU A 178 -0.13 13.01 -4.90
C GLU A 178 -0.82 14.36 -4.77
N LEU A 179 -1.32 14.68 -3.57
CA LEU A 179 -1.97 15.95 -3.29
C LEU A 179 -0.96 17.12 -3.35
N ASP A 180 0.24 16.94 -2.81
CA ASP A 180 1.31 17.94 -2.84
C ASP A 180 1.78 18.27 -4.27
N MET A 181 1.73 17.29 -5.17
CA MET A 181 2.06 17.49 -6.59
C MET A 181 0.93 18.14 -7.40
N HIS A 182 -0.26 18.28 -6.82
CA HIS A 182 -1.39 18.89 -7.51
C HIS A 182 -1.27 20.42 -7.48
N PRO A 183 -1.18 21.12 -8.64
CA PRO A 183 -0.89 22.55 -8.68
C PRO A 183 -1.98 23.43 -8.05
N LEU A 184 -3.19 22.89 -7.87
CA LEU A 184 -4.32 23.59 -7.26
C LEU A 184 -4.56 23.18 -5.80
N ASP A 185 -3.75 22.31 -5.20
CA ASP A 185 -3.85 22.05 -3.76
C ASP A 185 -3.08 23.12 -3.00
N GLN A 186 -3.77 23.81 -2.09
CA GLN A 186 -3.19 24.89 -1.29
C GLN A 186 -2.83 24.47 0.14
N ALA A 187 -3.07 23.21 0.51
CA ALA A 187 -2.69 22.70 1.82
C ALA A 187 -1.17 22.53 1.93
N ASP A 188 -0.64 22.70 3.13
CA ASP A 188 0.79 22.51 3.42
C ASP A 188 1.10 21.02 3.62
N ARG A 189 1.13 20.27 2.50
CA ARG A 189 1.32 18.81 2.51
C ARG A 189 2.70 18.37 2.99
N VAL A 190 3.70 19.19 2.83
CA VAL A 190 5.06 18.92 3.32
C VAL A 190 5.09 18.91 4.86
N ARG A 191 4.46 19.91 5.49
CA ARG A 191 4.31 19.95 6.94
C ARG A 191 3.48 18.77 7.45
N GLU A 192 2.34 18.53 6.83
CA GLU A 192 1.43 17.44 7.14
C GLU A 192 2.15 16.07 7.10
N ALA A 193 2.90 15.80 6.02
CA ALA A 193 3.67 14.56 5.89
C ALA A 193 4.72 14.39 7.00
N GLN A 194 5.39 15.48 7.39
CA GLN A 194 6.44 15.46 8.39
C GLN A 194 5.91 15.35 9.82
N GLU A 195 4.93 16.19 10.19
CA GLU A 195 4.48 16.38 11.57
C GLU A 195 3.32 15.44 11.95
N GLU A 196 2.43 15.11 10.99
CA GLU A 196 1.21 14.36 11.27
C GLU A 196 1.27 12.91 10.75
N HIS A 197 2.01 12.64 9.67
CA HIS A 197 2.06 11.32 9.03
C HIS A 197 3.40 10.60 9.14
N GLY A 198 4.35 11.17 9.87
CA GLY A 198 5.60 10.51 10.25
C GLY A 198 6.53 10.17 9.08
N LEU A 199 6.63 11.02 8.06
CA LEU A 199 7.54 10.81 6.91
C LEU A 199 8.98 10.50 7.33
N GLY A 200 9.42 11.00 8.49
CA GLY A 200 10.74 10.76 9.06
C GLY A 200 11.05 9.29 9.36
N TYR A 201 10.06 8.48 9.70
CA TYR A 201 10.23 7.06 10.00
C TYR A 201 10.63 6.22 8.76
N CYS A 202 10.32 6.68 7.55
CA CYS A 202 10.69 5.97 6.35
C CYS A 202 12.21 6.00 6.12
N ASN A 203 12.84 4.84 6.03
CA ASN A 203 14.29 4.68 5.80
C ASN A 203 14.65 4.27 4.36
N ILE A 204 13.71 4.42 3.40
CA ILE A 204 13.94 4.30 1.95
C ILE A 204 14.43 2.90 1.50
N THR A 205 13.96 1.82 2.14
CA THR A 205 14.34 0.44 1.77
C THR A 205 13.71 -0.07 0.47
N LYS A 206 12.78 0.68 -0.13
CA LYS A 206 12.07 0.37 -1.40
C LYS A 206 11.19 -0.88 -1.39
N CYS A 207 11.05 -1.58 -0.28
CA CYS A 207 10.21 -2.78 -0.18
C CYS A 207 8.74 -2.53 -0.61
N CYS A 208 8.20 -1.34 -0.35
CA CYS A 208 6.86 -0.96 -0.78
C CYS A 208 6.73 -0.82 -2.31
N THR A 209 7.77 -0.35 -2.98
CA THR A 209 7.81 -0.26 -4.45
C THR A 209 7.89 -1.65 -5.08
N GLU A 210 8.68 -2.54 -4.48
CA GLU A 210 8.92 -3.90 -4.99
C GLU A 210 7.64 -4.75 -5.03
N VAL A 211 6.81 -4.67 -3.99
CA VAL A 211 5.59 -5.49 -3.90
C VAL A 211 4.37 -4.88 -4.59
N CYS A 212 4.48 -3.69 -5.18
CA CYS A 212 3.33 -3.01 -5.78
C CYS A 212 2.85 -3.70 -7.05
N PRO A 213 1.62 -4.28 -7.09
CA PRO A 213 1.12 -5.00 -8.27
C PRO A 213 0.79 -4.07 -9.45
N GLU A 214 0.61 -2.78 -9.21
CA GLU A 214 0.41 -1.74 -10.23
C GLU A 214 1.72 -1.04 -10.62
N HIS A 215 2.87 -1.56 -10.14
CA HIS A 215 4.22 -1.06 -10.43
C HIS A 215 4.44 0.42 -10.14
N ILE A 216 3.75 0.95 -9.12
CA ILE A 216 3.91 2.33 -8.68
C ILE A 216 5.28 2.47 -8.00
N LYS A 217 6.08 3.41 -8.46
CA LYS A 217 7.39 3.73 -7.87
C LYS A 217 7.22 4.57 -6.60
N ILE A 218 6.60 3.98 -5.57
CA ILE A 218 6.20 4.66 -4.34
C ILE A 218 7.38 5.38 -3.70
N THR A 219 8.51 4.71 -3.56
CA THR A 219 9.70 5.29 -2.92
C THR A 219 10.31 6.40 -3.76
N ASP A 220 10.57 6.14 -5.05
CA ASP A 220 11.32 7.06 -5.91
C ASP A 220 10.50 8.28 -6.31
N ASN A 221 9.21 8.10 -6.60
CA ASN A 221 8.37 9.17 -7.13
C ASN A 221 7.53 9.90 -6.06
N ALA A 222 7.33 9.31 -4.87
CA ALA A 222 6.58 9.93 -3.79
C ALA A 222 7.44 10.22 -2.55
N LEU A 223 8.03 9.20 -1.93
CA LEU A 223 8.66 9.35 -0.61
C LEU A 223 9.95 10.16 -0.66
N ILE A 224 10.82 9.89 -1.63
CA ILE A 224 12.08 10.63 -1.79
C ILE A 224 11.80 12.11 -2.09
N PRO A 225 10.98 12.47 -3.10
CA PRO A 225 10.66 13.87 -3.36
C PRO A 225 10.04 14.60 -2.16
N MET A 226 9.19 13.93 -1.39
CA MET A 226 8.62 14.52 -0.16
C MET A 226 9.69 14.80 0.90
N LYS A 227 10.64 13.86 1.08
CA LYS A 227 11.77 14.05 2.01
C LYS A 227 12.69 15.18 1.56
N GLU A 228 12.98 15.27 0.27
CA GLU A 228 13.77 16.36 -0.31
C GLU A 228 13.11 17.71 -0.04
N ARG A 229 11.81 17.85 -0.25
CA ARG A 229 11.07 19.09 0.05
C ARG A 229 11.08 19.47 1.52
N VAL A 230 11.06 18.49 2.43
CA VAL A 230 11.23 18.76 3.87
C VAL A 230 12.60 19.35 4.16
N ILE A 231 13.65 18.81 3.53
CA ILE A 231 15.02 19.29 3.69
C ILE A 231 15.19 20.70 3.10
N ASP A 232 14.72 20.92 1.87
CA ASP A 232 14.76 22.23 1.21
C ASP A 232 14.07 23.31 2.04
N ARG A 233 12.86 23.00 2.55
CA ARG A 233 12.11 23.91 3.39
C ARG A 233 12.83 24.30 4.67
N LYS A 234 13.61 23.39 5.25
CA LYS A 234 14.28 23.57 6.56
C LYS A 234 15.69 24.14 6.43
N TYR A 235 16.43 23.76 5.38
CA TYR A 235 17.86 24.00 5.28
C TYR A 235 18.27 24.84 4.05
N ASP A 236 17.39 25.03 3.05
CA ASP A 236 17.69 25.91 1.92
C ASP A 236 17.71 27.38 2.39
N PRO A 237 18.88 28.06 2.36
CA PRO A 237 19.00 29.44 2.81
C PRO A 237 18.19 30.41 1.94
N VAL A 238 17.95 30.11 0.66
CA VAL A 238 17.14 30.94 -0.24
C VAL A 238 15.66 30.82 0.11
N VAL A 239 15.18 29.60 0.33
CA VAL A 239 13.80 29.35 0.77
C VAL A 239 13.58 29.91 2.19
N TRP A 240 14.56 29.75 3.09
CA TRP A 240 14.48 30.32 4.44
C TRP A 240 14.42 31.85 4.41
N LEU A 241 15.27 32.49 3.59
CA LEU A 241 15.29 33.96 3.45
C LEU A 241 13.99 34.47 2.79
N GLY A 242 13.50 33.80 1.75
CA GLY A 242 12.24 34.08 1.10
C GLY A 242 11.08 34.01 2.09
N ASN A 243 10.96 32.92 2.84
CA ASN A 243 9.93 32.75 3.88
C ASN A 243 10.01 33.81 4.97
N LYS A 244 11.23 34.24 5.37
CA LYS A 244 11.43 35.28 6.37
C LYS A 244 11.06 36.68 5.86
N LEU A 245 11.27 36.96 4.59
CA LEU A 245 10.97 38.26 3.97
C LEU A 245 9.47 38.39 3.64
N PHE A 246 8.86 37.34 3.08
CA PHE A 246 7.45 37.38 2.64
C PHE A 246 6.44 37.07 3.74
N ARG A 247 6.79 36.29 4.78
CA ARG A 247 5.91 36.11 5.96
C ARG A 247 5.74 37.38 6.82
N ARG A 248 6.61 38.36 6.70
CA ARG A 248 6.48 39.65 7.42
C ARG A 248 5.37 40.56 6.86
N SER A 249 4.82 40.30 5.68
CA SER A 249 3.75 41.12 5.10
C SER A 249 2.33 40.65 5.36
N GLY A 250 2.15 39.46 6.02
CA GLY A 250 0.83 38.83 6.24
C GLY A 250 0.27 38.91 7.65
N SER A 251 0.96 39.52 8.63
CA SER A 251 0.47 39.62 10.01
C SER A 251 0.19 41.05 10.44
N ARG A 252 -0.73 41.70 9.72
CA ARG A 252 -1.44 42.93 10.20
C ARG A 252 -2.76 43.04 9.46
N SER A 253 -3.77 42.43 10.02
CA SER A 253 -5.18 42.91 10.11
C SER A 253 -6.03 41.78 10.66
#